data_098493c1b2bddcdae93abcfb3430f756
#
_entry.id   098493c1b2bddcdae93abcfb3430f756
#
_cell.length_a   1.000
_cell.length_b   1.000
_cell.length_c   1.000
_cell.angle_alpha   90.00
_cell.angle_beta   90.00
_cell.angle_gamma   90.00
#
_symmetry.space_group_name_H-M   'P 1'
#
loop_
_entity.id
_entity.type
_entity.pdbx_description
1 polymer ?
#
loop_
_entity_poly.entity_id
_entity_poly.type
_entity_poly.pdbx_seq_one_letter_code
_entity_poly.pdbx_strand_id
1 'polypeptide(L)'
;MHLPYGVKDTQKLLDIYNNTGMLEKINTYINRLLPKPILGNSKHIDKPFWIIFIFLIAISSIVFFSASSFLSYKAGNPLGPVAKQMTFMAIGIVAAYIIQFVPTWILRLLGYAMLGISILCLYLIIIPNSPFGMRVNEATRWFRLGPLSFQPSELAKLSLIIVIADLLARIKTVEDGKKYFFITLGLAGITIFPILIGNFSTAALVTIIVVFMWFLSNIPTKYILSTIGIGIVVLVSGFFIVKYGYIEKGKKLEGTFSRA
;
A
#
# COMPACT_ATOMS: atom_id res chain seq x y z
N MET A 1 -30.65 56.81 18.09
CA MET A 1 -29.53 55.90 18.34
C MET A 1 -29.02 55.36 17.00
N HIS A 2 -27.96 56.00 16.44
CA HIS A 2 -27.42 55.68 15.12
C HIS A 2 -26.52 54.42 15.25
N LEU A 3 -26.89 53.32 14.60
CA LEU A 3 -26.02 52.16 14.45
C LEU A 3 -24.88 52.49 13.48
N PRO A 4 -23.64 52.09 13.76
CA PRO A 4 -22.49 52.39 12.93
C PRO A 4 -22.59 51.72 11.56
N TYR A 5 -22.12 52.43 10.54
CA TYR A 5 -22.21 52.17 9.09
C TYR A 5 -21.70 50.81 8.60
N GLY A 6 -21.10 49.98 9.47
CA GLY A 6 -20.55 48.65 9.10
C GLY A 6 -21.49 47.45 9.27
N VAL A 7 -22.59 47.61 10.05
CA VAL A 7 -23.45 46.44 10.40
C VAL A 7 -24.52 46.16 9.35
N LYS A 8 -24.97 47.19 8.62
CA LYS A 8 -26.00 47.04 7.55
C LYS A 8 -25.42 46.32 6.31
N ASP A 9 -24.16 46.54 6.00
CA ASP A 9 -23.53 45.91 4.84
C ASP A 9 -23.19 44.41 5.10
N THR A 10 -22.81 44.06 6.33
CA THR A 10 -22.61 42.68 6.73
C THR A 10 -23.91 41.88 6.76
N GLN A 11 -25.02 42.49 7.19
CA GLN A 11 -26.33 41.85 7.17
C GLN A 11 -26.81 41.63 5.73
N LYS A 12 -26.60 42.60 4.86
CA LYS A 12 -26.93 42.53 3.44
C LYS A 12 -26.08 41.48 2.69
N LEU A 13 -24.80 41.36 3.05
CA LEU A 13 -23.92 40.32 2.53
C LEU A 13 -24.32 38.92 3.05
N LEU A 14 -24.73 38.79 4.29
CA LEU A 14 -25.27 37.57 4.88
C LEU A 14 -26.60 37.17 4.22
N ASP A 15 -27.48 38.13 3.93
CA ASP A 15 -28.75 37.88 3.24
C ASP A 15 -28.55 37.50 1.76
N ILE A 16 -27.59 38.12 1.06
CA ILE A 16 -27.16 37.69 -0.27
C ILE A 16 -26.53 36.30 -0.24
N TYR A 17 -25.71 36.01 0.74
CA TYR A 17 -25.05 34.73 0.93
C TYR A 17 -26.06 33.62 1.24
N ASN A 18 -27.06 33.88 2.06
CA ASN A 18 -28.15 32.94 2.39
C ASN A 18 -29.16 32.79 1.25
N ASN A 19 -29.42 33.83 0.46
CA ASN A 19 -30.45 33.85 -0.61
C ASN A 19 -29.92 33.25 -1.94
N THR A 20 -28.60 33.12 -2.12
CA THR A 20 -28.03 32.53 -3.36
C THR A 20 -28.08 31.01 -3.42
N GLY A 21 -28.57 30.32 -2.39
CA GLY A 21 -28.56 28.85 -2.32
C GLY A 21 -27.13 28.27 -2.45
N MET A 22 -26.12 29.12 -2.32
CA MET A 22 -24.72 28.74 -2.52
C MET A 22 -24.25 27.79 -1.44
N LEU A 23 -24.69 28.00 -0.19
CA LEU A 23 -24.44 27.06 0.91
C LEU A 23 -25.13 25.72 0.68
N GLU A 24 -26.35 25.75 0.17
CA GLU A 24 -27.10 24.54 -0.15
C GLU A 24 -26.46 23.79 -1.33
N LYS A 25 -25.98 24.51 -2.35
CA LYS A 25 -25.21 23.93 -3.45
C LYS A 25 -23.86 23.41 -2.98
N ILE A 26 -23.12 24.15 -2.15
CA ILE A 26 -21.86 23.73 -1.56
C ILE A 26 -22.08 22.50 -0.65
N ASN A 27 -23.10 22.52 0.19
CA ASN A 27 -23.44 21.40 1.07
C ASN A 27 -23.91 20.17 0.25
N THR A 28 -24.63 20.38 -0.83
CA THR A 28 -25.02 19.31 -1.78
C THR A 28 -23.80 18.78 -2.54
N TYR A 29 -22.87 19.64 -2.92
CA TYR A 29 -21.61 19.25 -3.56
C TYR A 29 -20.70 18.51 -2.58
N ILE A 30 -20.56 19.03 -1.36
CA ILE A 30 -19.83 18.36 -0.26
C ILE A 30 -20.47 17.02 0.08
N ASN A 31 -21.80 16.94 0.18
CA ASN A 31 -22.53 15.69 0.44
C ASN A 31 -22.51 14.72 -0.75
N ARG A 32 -22.23 15.19 -1.97
CA ARG A 32 -21.95 14.32 -3.13
C ARG A 32 -20.51 13.84 -3.18
N LEU A 33 -19.57 14.68 -2.73
CA LEU A 33 -18.13 14.35 -2.68
C LEU A 33 -17.80 13.55 -1.42
N LEU A 34 -18.46 13.82 -0.31
CA LEU A 34 -18.39 13.02 0.89
C LEU A 34 -19.44 11.92 0.74
N PRO A 35 -19.06 10.67 0.47
CA PRO A 35 -20.03 9.57 0.58
C PRO A 35 -20.58 9.65 2.00
N LYS A 36 -21.92 9.55 2.11
CA LYS A 36 -22.59 9.42 3.41
C LYS A 36 -21.75 8.49 4.25
N PRO A 37 -21.38 8.87 5.48
CA PRO A 37 -20.61 7.98 6.33
C PRO A 37 -21.37 6.66 6.37
N ILE A 38 -20.75 5.60 5.89
CA ILE A 38 -21.15 4.22 6.18
C ILE A 38 -20.71 3.94 7.62
N LEU A 39 -20.87 4.92 8.46
CA LEU A 39 -20.96 4.78 9.88
C LEU A 39 -22.43 4.54 10.22
N GLY A 40 -22.93 3.42 9.73
CA GLY A 40 -23.94 2.73 10.52
C GLY A 40 -23.31 2.55 11.89
N ASN A 41 -24.03 2.96 12.88
CA ASN A 41 -23.88 2.93 14.32
C ASN A 41 -23.07 1.72 14.85
N SER A 42 -21.87 1.49 14.34
CA SER A 42 -21.00 0.37 14.71
C SER A 42 -20.06 0.78 15.85
N LYS A 43 -20.69 1.00 17.01
CA LYS A 43 -19.99 0.81 18.29
C LYS A 43 -19.60 -0.66 18.53
N HIS A 44 -19.76 -1.53 17.56
CA HIS A 44 -19.41 -2.93 17.67
C HIS A 44 -17.99 -3.14 17.17
N ILE A 45 -17.06 -3.20 18.12
CA ILE A 45 -15.74 -3.78 17.92
C ILE A 45 -15.96 -5.18 17.36
N ASP A 46 -15.39 -5.46 16.20
CA ASP A 46 -15.48 -6.78 15.57
C ASP A 46 -14.64 -7.78 16.39
N LYS A 47 -15.33 -8.47 17.31
CA LYS A 47 -14.69 -9.39 18.26
C LYS A 47 -13.87 -10.48 17.57
N PRO A 48 -14.34 -11.16 16.52
CA PRO A 48 -13.56 -12.17 15.80
C PRO A 48 -12.25 -11.61 15.25
N PHE A 49 -12.27 -10.40 14.68
CA PHE A 49 -11.07 -9.74 14.17
C PHE A 49 -10.04 -9.56 15.29
N TRP A 50 -10.44 -9.03 16.44
CA TRP A 50 -9.53 -8.76 17.56
C TRP A 50 -8.99 -10.04 18.18
N ILE A 51 -9.77 -11.12 18.24
CA ILE A 51 -9.30 -12.43 18.75
C ILE A 51 -8.19 -12.95 17.84
N ILE A 52 -8.42 -12.95 16.51
CA ILE A 52 -7.42 -13.40 15.53
C ILE A 52 -6.18 -12.50 15.57
N PHE A 53 -6.35 -11.19 15.66
CA PHE A 53 -5.26 -10.23 15.71
C PHE A 53 -4.37 -10.43 16.95
N ILE A 54 -4.95 -10.57 18.14
CA ILE A 54 -4.21 -10.84 19.38
C ILE A 54 -3.49 -12.19 19.31
N PHE A 55 -4.14 -13.22 18.77
CA PHE A 55 -3.53 -14.53 18.57
C PHE A 55 -2.32 -14.47 17.66
N LEU A 56 -2.40 -13.76 16.54
CA LEU A 56 -1.27 -13.56 15.62
C LEU A 56 -0.13 -12.77 16.28
N ILE A 57 -0.43 -11.76 17.09
CA ILE A 57 0.56 -11.01 17.86
C ILE A 57 1.28 -11.94 18.85
N ALA A 58 0.55 -12.79 19.56
CA ALA A 58 1.13 -13.72 20.51
C ALA A 58 2.09 -14.71 19.81
N ILE A 59 1.68 -15.31 18.70
CA ILE A 59 2.55 -16.19 17.91
C ILE A 59 3.78 -15.43 17.41
N SER A 60 3.59 -14.23 16.84
CA SER A 60 4.69 -13.39 16.34
C SER A 60 5.69 -13.08 17.45
N SER A 61 5.23 -12.80 18.67
CA SER A 61 6.08 -12.53 19.83
C SER A 61 6.95 -13.72 20.20
N ILE A 62 6.36 -14.92 20.22
CA ILE A 62 7.08 -16.17 20.55
C ILE A 62 8.15 -16.47 19.49
N VAL A 63 7.77 -16.37 18.20
CA VAL A 63 8.70 -16.62 17.09
C VAL A 63 9.84 -15.61 17.09
N PHE A 64 9.53 -14.33 17.30
CA PHE A 64 10.55 -13.28 17.36
C PHE A 64 11.50 -13.47 18.54
N PHE A 65 10.99 -13.80 19.72
CA PHE A 65 11.81 -14.08 20.91
C PHE A 65 12.76 -15.24 20.65
N SER A 66 12.28 -16.33 20.07
CA SER A 66 13.09 -17.49 19.70
C SER A 66 14.18 -17.12 18.68
N ALA A 67 13.83 -16.40 17.63
CA ALA A 67 14.78 -15.99 16.58
C ALA A 67 15.81 -14.96 17.06
N SER A 68 15.42 -14.03 17.93
CA SER A 68 16.30 -12.96 18.42
C SER A 68 17.28 -13.43 19.48
N SER A 69 16.99 -14.49 20.21
CA SER A 69 17.86 -15.04 21.25
C SER A 69 19.27 -15.37 20.73
N PHE A 70 19.37 -15.92 19.53
CA PHE A 70 20.66 -16.25 18.89
C PHE A 70 21.45 -15.00 18.48
N LEU A 71 20.79 -13.96 17.96
CA LEU A 71 21.43 -12.72 17.54
C LEU A 71 21.85 -11.86 18.73
N SER A 72 21.07 -11.85 19.78
CA SER A 72 21.31 -11.08 21.00
C SER A 72 22.48 -11.59 21.82
N TYR A 73 22.71 -12.89 21.80
CA TYR A 73 23.85 -13.52 22.46
C TYR A 73 25.18 -13.05 21.87
N LYS A 74 25.24 -12.87 20.54
CA LYS A 74 26.43 -12.31 19.86
C LYS A 74 26.66 -10.83 20.10
N ALA A 75 25.60 -10.06 20.38
CA ALA A 75 25.67 -8.60 20.54
C ALA A 75 25.91 -8.13 21.98
N GLY A 76 26.01 -9.02 22.97
CA GLY A 76 26.22 -8.69 24.38
C GLY A 76 25.06 -7.97 25.09
N ASN A 77 23.92 -7.76 24.38
CA ASN A 77 22.69 -7.17 24.95
C ASN A 77 21.47 -8.01 24.55
N PRO A 78 21.12 -9.03 25.32
CA PRO A 78 20.08 -9.99 24.95
C PRO A 78 18.68 -9.39 24.92
N LEU A 79 18.40 -8.33 25.63
CA LEU A 79 17.04 -7.75 25.74
C LEU A 79 16.78 -6.57 24.78
N GLY A 80 17.82 -5.96 24.22
CA GLY A 80 17.68 -4.77 23.39
C GLY A 80 16.76 -4.95 22.17
N PRO A 81 17.00 -5.96 21.30
CA PRO A 81 16.15 -6.23 20.14
C PRO A 81 14.72 -6.59 20.53
N VAL A 82 14.53 -7.35 21.62
CA VAL A 82 13.21 -7.77 22.11
C VAL A 82 12.42 -6.54 22.63
N ALA A 83 13.04 -5.68 23.43
CA ALA A 83 12.40 -4.46 23.93
C ALA A 83 11.97 -3.55 22.79
N LYS A 84 12.83 -3.36 21.79
CA LYS A 84 12.50 -2.57 20.59
C LYS A 84 11.31 -3.15 19.83
N GLN A 85 11.27 -4.47 19.63
CA GLN A 85 10.15 -5.13 18.96
C GLN A 85 8.85 -4.98 19.74
N MET A 86 8.87 -5.18 21.06
CA MET A 86 7.69 -5.01 21.91
C MET A 86 7.15 -3.58 21.86
N THR A 87 8.05 -2.58 21.82
CA THR A 87 7.64 -1.18 21.66
C THR A 87 6.92 -0.95 20.33
N PHE A 88 7.46 -1.45 19.21
CA PHE A 88 6.79 -1.31 17.92
C PHE A 88 5.47 -2.07 17.85
N MET A 89 5.37 -3.23 18.49
CA MET A 89 4.12 -3.98 18.59
C MET A 89 3.07 -3.21 19.38
N ALA A 90 3.44 -2.61 20.53
CA ALA A 90 2.53 -1.79 21.31
C ALA A 90 2.03 -0.58 20.51
N ILE A 91 2.93 0.12 19.80
CA ILE A 91 2.55 1.22 18.88
C ILE A 91 1.60 0.71 17.80
N GLY A 92 1.86 -0.46 17.22
CA GLY A 92 1.02 -1.08 16.20
C GLY A 92 -0.39 -1.43 16.71
N ILE A 93 -0.52 -1.93 17.92
CA ILE A 93 -1.81 -2.22 18.56
C ILE A 93 -2.61 -0.93 18.77
N VAL A 94 -1.96 0.11 19.29
CA VAL A 94 -2.59 1.42 19.50
C VAL A 94 -3.02 2.02 18.15
N ALA A 95 -2.18 1.95 17.13
CA ALA A 95 -2.52 2.43 15.78
C ALA A 95 -3.71 1.64 15.19
N ALA A 96 -3.73 0.31 15.33
CA ALA A 96 -4.84 -0.53 14.88
C ALA A 96 -6.15 -0.20 15.61
N TYR A 97 -6.07 0.15 16.87
CA TYR A 97 -7.24 0.60 17.63
C TYR A 97 -7.74 1.97 17.17
N ILE A 98 -6.83 2.93 16.95
CA ILE A 98 -7.19 4.29 16.53
C ILE A 98 -7.79 4.27 15.12
N ILE A 99 -7.26 3.46 14.20
CA ILE A 99 -7.68 3.46 12.79
C ILE A 99 -9.15 3.04 12.61
N GLN A 100 -9.73 2.31 13.57
CA GLN A 100 -11.15 1.92 13.55
C GLN A 100 -12.08 3.14 13.66
N PHE A 101 -11.62 4.21 14.29
CA PHE A 101 -12.41 5.43 14.44
C PHE A 101 -12.20 6.42 13.30
N VAL A 102 -11.22 6.14 12.42
CA VAL A 102 -10.92 7.02 11.29
C VAL A 102 -11.96 6.82 10.19
N PRO A 103 -12.67 7.87 9.74
CA PRO A 103 -13.66 7.75 8.70
C PRO A 103 -13.01 7.34 7.37
N THR A 104 -13.70 6.51 6.60
CA THR A 104 -13.20 5.91 5.35
C THR A 104 -12.73 6.91 4.30
N TRP A 105 -13.28 8.14 4.29
CA TRP A 105 -12.84 9.18 3.38
C TRP A 105 -11.42 9.68 3.67
N ILE A 106 -11.02 9.75 4.96
CA ILE A 106 -9.65 10.09 5.37
C ILE A 106 -8.70 8.95 4.97
N LEU A 107 -9.08 7.70 5.23
CA LEU A 107 -8.28 6.55 4.83
C LEU A 107 -8.06 6.50 3.32
N ARG A 108 -9.07 6.87 2.54
CA ARG A 108 -8.97 6.97 1.08
C ARG A 108 -7.99 8.05 0.66
N LEU A 109 -8.13 9.26 1.21
CA LEU A 109 -7.23 10.38 0.91
C LEU A 109 -5.79 10.02 1.25
N LEU A 110 -5.56 9.46 2.46
CA LEU A 110 -4.26 8.97 2.87
C LEU A 110 -3.74 7.87 1.94
N GLY A 111 -4.60 6.93 1.53
CA GLY A 111 -4.25 5.85 0.60
C GLY A 111 -3.67 6.38 -0.71
N TYR A 112 -4.33 7.34 -1.34
CA TYR A 112 -3.84 7.97 -2.59
C TYR A 112 -2.53 8.74 -2.37
N ALA A 113 -2.43 9.54 -1.31
CA ALA A 113 -1.22 10.28 -0.99
C ALA A 113 -0.03 9.36 -0.70
N MET A 114 -0.23 8.33 0.15
CA MET A 114 0.78 7.35 0.49
C MET A 114 1.21 6.51 -0.71
N LEU A 115 0.29 6.18 -1.62
CA LEU A 115 0.61 5.44 -2.84
C LEU A 115 1.52 6.27 -3.76
N GLY A 116 1.21 7.54 -3.96
CA GLY A 116 2.05 8.45 -4.75
C GLY A 116 3.46 8.57 -4.17
N ILE A 117 3.56 8.80 -2.87
CA ILE A 117 4.85 8.90 -2.16
C ILE A 117 5.63 7.57 -2.26
N SER A 118 4.97 6.44 -2.04
CA SER A 118 5.63 5.13 -2.06
C SER A 118 6.13 4.75 -3.46
N ILE A 119 5.36 5.04 -4.51
CA ILE A 119 5.79 4.85 -5.89
C ILE A 119 7.02 5.71 -6.17
N LEU A 120 6.99 6.99 -5.83
CA LEU A 120 8.14 7.88 -6.00
C LEU A 120 9.39 7.33 -5.28
N CYS A 121 9.27 6.93 -4.00
CA CYS A 121 10.36 6.35 -3.25
C CYS A 121 10.88 5.04 -3.86
N LEU A 122 9.98 4.17 -4.35
CA LEU A 122 10.35 2.92 -5.00
C LEU A 122 11.19 3.14 -6.26
N TYR A 123 10.79 4.08 -7.11
CA TYR A 123 11.54 4.40 -8.33
C TYR A 123 12.87 5.09 -8.01
N LEU A 124 12.92 5.97 -7.00
CA LEU A 124 14.17 6.60 -6.57
C LEU A 124 15.21 5.58 -6.06
N ILE A 125 14.78 4.48 -5.44
CA ILE A 125 15.69 3.44 -4.95
C ILE A 125 16.29 2.60 -6.09
N ILE A 126 15.55 2.41 -7.18
CA ILE A 126 15.99 1.58 -8.32
C ILE A 126 17.09 2.28 -9.11
N ILE A 127 17.17 3.61 -9.09
CA ILE A 127 18.21 4.35 -9.78
C ILE A 127 19.58 3.92 -9.25
N PRO A 128 20.50 3.45 -10.11
CA PRO A 128 21.84 3.08 -9.70
C PRO A 128 22.54 4.25 -9.00
N ASN A 129 23.24 3.96 -7.88
CA ASN A 129 23.93 4.94 -7.06
C ASN A 129 23.03 6.02 -6.42
N SER A 130 21.74 5.73 -6.23
CA SER A 130 20.84 6.64 -5.53
C SER A 130 21.32 6.89 -4.10
N PRO A 131 21.44 8.16 -3.66
CA PRO A 131 21.84 8.50 -2.29
C PRO A 131 20.82 8.08 -1.23
N PHE A 132 19.61 7.75 -1.65
CA PHE A 132 18.48 7.36 -0.78
C PHE A 132 18.39 5.85 -0.56
N GLY A 133 19.03 5.06 -1.41
CA GLY A 133 18.95 3.59 -1.36
C GLY A 133 19.94 2.99 -0.37
N MET A 134 19.46 2.25 0.62
CA MET A 134 20.30 1.48 1.53
C MET A 134 20.28 0.00 1.14
N ARG A 135 21.46 -0.56 0.86
CA ARG A 135 21.63 -2.00 0.59
C ARG A 135 21.57 -2.78 1.90
N VAL A 136 20.65 -3.74 1.96
CA VAL A 136 20.57 -4.71 3.04
C VAL A 136 20.40 -6.08 2.41
N ASN A 137 21.29 -7.03 2.74
CA ASN A 137 21.32 -8.39 2.16
C ASN A 137 21.35 -8.38 0.62
N GLU A 138 22.31 -7.63 0.06
CA GLU A 138 22.60 -7.50 -1.37
C GLU A 138 21.48 -6.87 -2.23
N ALA A 139 20.34 -6.47 -1.65
CA ALA A 139 19.27 -5.79 -2.34
C ALA A 139 19.02 -4.41 -1.77
N THR A 140 18.81 -3.41 -2.64
CA THR A 140 18.45 -2.05 -2.24
C THR A 140 16.94 -2.02 -2.00
N ARG A 141 16.52 -2.14 -0.73
CA ARG A 141 15.10 -2.26 -0.34
C ARG A 141 14.65 -1.16 0.61
N TRP A 142 15.60 -0.45 1.23
CA TRP A 142 15.34 0.53 2.26
C TRP A 142 15.59 1.92 1.73
N PHE A 143 14.63 2.81 1.99
CA PHE A 143 14.76 4.23 1.74
C PHE A 143 15.28 4.91 3.00
N ARG A 144 16.37 5.65 2.88
CA ARG A 144 17.01 6.36 3.99
C ARG A 144 16.85 7.86 3.79
N LEU A 145 16.27 8.51 4.80
CA LEU A 145 16.18 9.96 4.87
C LEU A 145 16.79 10.43 6.20
N GLY A 146 18.09 10.73 6.20
CA GLY A 146 18.81 11.07 7.43
C GLY A 146 18.83 9.91 8.44
N PRO A 147 18.34 10.10 9.68
CA PRO A 147 18.31 9.06 10.70
C PRO A 147 17.14 8.07 10.51
N LEU A 148 16.15 8.41 9.68
CA LEU A 148 14.97 7.58 9.43
C LEU A 148 15.23 6.65 8.25
N SER A 149 14.91 5.38 8.44
CA SER A 149 14.89 4.39 7.37
C SER A 149 13.55 3.64 7.39
N PHE A 150 12.93 3.51 6.24
CA PHE A 150 11.70 2.75 6.07
C PHE A 150 11.73 1.98 4.75
N GLN A 151 10.89 0.96 4.65
CA GLN A 151 10.78 0.16 3.44
C GLN A 151 9.57 0.63 2.63
N PRO A 152 9.77 1.30 1.47
CA PRO A 152 8.67 1.85 0.69
C PRO A 152 7.68 0.80 0.17
N SER A 153 8.12 -0.44 -0.04
CA SER A 153 7.24 -1.53 -0.46
C SER A 153 6.18 -1.89 0.59
N GLU A 154 6.45 -1.70 1.89
CA GLU A 154 5.46 -1.92 2.95
C GLU A 154 4.35 -0.86 2.87
N LEU A 155 4.75 0.40 2.68
CA LEU A 155 3.83 1.51 2.49
C LEU A 155 3.00 1.34 1.20
N ALA A 156 3.66 0.92 0.11
CA ALA A 156 3.04 0.67 -1.18
C ALA A 156 1.97 -0.43 -1.11
N LYS A 157 2.22 -1.52 -0.39
CA LYS A 157 1.24 -2.61 -0.19
C LYS A 157 -0.05 -2.09 0.41
N LEU A 158 0.05 -1.40 1.55
CA LEU A 158 -1.13 -0.90 2.26
C LEU A 158 -1.90 0.12 1.43
N SER A 159 -1.20 1.09 0.85
CA SER A 159 -1.83 2.15 0.07
C SER A 159 -2.44 1.62 -1.23
N LEU A 160 -1.79 0.67 -1.91
CA LEU A 160 -2.32 0.04 -3.11
C LEU A 160 -3.63 -0.71 -2.84
N ILE A 161 -3.71 -1.46 -1.74
CA ILE A 161 -4.93 -2.17 -1.34
C ILE A 161 -6.07 -1.19 -1.11
N ILE A 162 -5.81 -0.09 -0.38
CA ILE A 162 -6.83 0.93 -0.09
C ILE A 162 -7.34 1.58 -1.39
N VAL A 163 -6.42 1.96 -2.29
CA VAL A 163 -6.76 2.63 -3.54
C VAL A 163 -7.49 1.68 -4.50
N ILE A 164 -7.03 0.43 -4.64
CA ILE A 164 -7.73 -0.56 -5.47
C ILE A 164 -9.13 -0.84 -4.90
N ALA A 165 -9.28 -0.99 -3.59
CA ALA A 165 -10.59 -1.18 -2.96
C ALA A 165 -11.56 -0.03 -3.27
N ASP A 166 -11.09 1.22 -3.18
CA ASP A 166 -11.91 2.39 -3.52
C ASP A 166 -12.30 2.41 -5.01
N LEU A 167 -11.37 2.08 -5.90
CA LEU A 167 -11.64 2.03 -7.34
C LEU A 167 -12.64 0.92 -7.70
N LEU A 168 -12.49 -0.27 -7.13
CA LEU A 168 -13.37 -1.40 -7.36
C LEU A 168 -14.76 -1.19 -6.77
N ALA A 169 -14.88 -0.48 -5.64
CA ALA A 169 -16.17 -0.12 -5.04
C ALA A 169 -17.02 0.83 -5.92
N ARG A 170 -16.42 1.47 -6.92
CA ARG A 170 -17.11 2.37 -7.86
C ARG A 170 -17.75 1.65 -9.04
N ILE A 171 -17.50 0.35 -9.21
CA ILE A 171 -18.03 -0.44 -10.32
C ILE A 171 -19.53 -0.67 -10.11
N LYS A 172 -20.34 -0.11 -11.02
CA LYS A 172 -21.80 -0.29 -11.03
C LYS A 172 -22.29 -1.07 -12.24
N THR A 173 -21.60 -0.98 -13.36
CA THR A 173 -21.95 -1.62 -14.63
C THR A 173 -20.81 -2.50 -15.14
N VAL A 174 -21.09 -3.35 -16.13
CA VAL A 174 -20.07 -4.20 -16.78
C VAL A 174 -19.03 -3.35 -17.53
N GLU A 175 -19.45 -2.22 -18.09
CA GLU A 175 -18.56 -1.28 -18.76
C GLU A 175 -17.60 -0.61 -17.76
N ASP A 176 -18.13 -0.22 -16.60
CA ASP A 176 -17.32 0.27 -15.49
C ASP A 176 -16.29 -0.80 -15.06
N GLY A 177 -16.70 -2.07 -14.99
CA GLY A 177 -15.82 -3.20 -14.66
C GLY A 177 -14.60 -3.28 -15.57
N LYS A 178 -14.80 -3.12 -16.88
CA LYS A 178 -13.69 -3.08 -17.85
C LYS A 178 -12.77 -1.88 -17.62
N LYS A 179 -13.33 -0.68 -17.45
CA LYS A 179 -12.58 0.56 -17.24
C LYS A 179 -11.73 0.48 -15.97
N TYR A 180 -12.34 0.13 -14.85
CA TYR A 180 -11.63 0.05 -13.56
C TYR A 180 -10.64 -1.11 -13.50
N PHE A 181 -10.87 -2.19 -14.25
CA PHE A 181 -9.88 -3.25 -14.41
C PHE A 181 -8.57 -2.71 -14.99
N PHE A 182 -8.62 -2.01 -16.13
CA PHE A 182 -7.40 -1.48 -16.75
C PHE A 182 -6.72 -0.40 -15.91
N ILE A 183 -7.49 0.43 -15.20
CA ILE A 183 -6.93 1.42 -14.28
C ILE A 183 -6.18 0.72 -13.13
N THR A 184 -6.80 -0.25 -12.49
CA THR A 184 -6.18 -0.99 -11.37
C THR A 184 -5.04 -1.87 -11.82
N LEU A 185 -5.09 -2.46 -13.02
CA LEU A 185 -4.00 -3.21 -13.63
C LEU A 185 -2.78 -2.31 -13.87
N GLY A 186 -2.98 -1.13 -14.46
CA GLY A 186 -1.89 -0.16 -14.69
C GLY A 186 -1.27 0.31 -13.37
N LEU A 187 -2.10 0.65 -12.39
CA LEU A 187 -1.65 1.10 -11.08
C LEU A 187 -0.89 -0.01 -10.33
N ALA A 188 -1.41 -1.24 -10.37
CA ALA A 188 -0.73 -2.41 -9.81
C ALA A 188 0.60 -2.67 -10.52
N GLY A 189 0.63 -2.60 -11.85
CA GLY A 189 1.86 -2.80 -12.64
C GLY A 189 2.94 -1.80 -12.29
N ILE A 190 2.62 -0.50 -12.25
CA ILE A 190 3.56 0.57 -11.91
C ILE A 190 4.09 0.38 -10.47
N THR A 191 3.27 -0.13 -9.55
CA THR A 191 3.69 -0.33 -8.16
C THR A 191 4.45 -1.64 -7.96
N ILE A 192 4.00 -2.74 -8.57
CA ILE A 192 4.59 -4.08 -8.39
C ILE A 192 5.93 -4.20 -9.13
N PHE A 193 6.09 -3.57 -10.28
CA PHE A 193 7.32 -3.65 -11.08
C PHE A 193 8.58 -3.28 -10.27
N PRO A 194 8.66 -2.11 -9.61
CA PRO A 194 9.81 -1.76 -8.79
C PRO A 194 9.99 -2.70 -7.58
N ILE A 195 8.91 -3.19 -6.99
CA ILE A 195 8.99 -4.15 -5.89
C ILE A 195 9.58 -5.48 -6.36
N LEU A 196 9.22 -5.92 -7.57
CA LEU A 196 9.70 -7.17 -8.16
C LEU A 196 11.24 -7.19 -8.29
N ILE A 197 11.83 -6.07 -8.69
CA ILE A 197 13.28 -5.94 -8.82
C ILE A 197 13.97 -6.08 -7.46
N GLY A 198 13.38 -5.53 -6.39
CA GLY A 198 13.95 -5.56 -5.05
C GLY A 198 13.59 -6.81 -4.25
N ASN A 199 12.38 -7.35 -4.40
CA ASN A 199 11.86 -8.45 -3.59
C ASN A 199 10.75 -9.22 -4.30
N PHE A 200 11.11 -10.34 -4.92
CA PHE A 200 10.18 -11.22 -5.63
C PHE A 200 9.03 -11.70 -4.73
N SER A 201 9.33 -12.14 -3.51
CA SER A 201 8.30 -12.67 -2.59
C SER A 201 7.24 -11.63 -2.24
N THR A 202 7.67 -10.39 -1.98
CA THR A 202 6.73 -9.28 -1.69
C THR A 202 5.91 -8.92 -2.93
N ALA A 203 6.53 -8.88 -4.12
CA ALA A 203 5.83 -8.62 -5.37
C ALA A 203 4.77 -9.70 -5.65
N ALA A 204 5.11 -10.98 -5.47
CA ALA A 204 4.20 -12.10 -5.64
C ALA A 204 3.00 -12.00 -4.66
N LEU A 205 3.26 -11.70 -3.39
CA LEU A 205 2.21 -11.52 -2.39
C LEU A 205 1.25 -10.40 -2.75
N VAL A 206 1.78 -9.23 -3.17
CA VAL A 206 0.95 -8.09 -3.57
C VAL A 206 0.14 -8.43 -4.82
N THR A 207 0.72 -9.13 -5.79
CA THR A 207 0.03 -9.59 -7.00
C THR A 207 -1.13 -10.51 -6.66
N ILE A 208 -0.93 -11.48 -5.76
CA ILE A 208 -1.98 -12.40 -5.30
C ILE A 208 -3.13 -11.61 -4.65
N ILE A 209 -2.81 -10.65 -3.78
CA ILE A 209 -3.83 -9.82 -3.14
C ILE A 209 -4.65 -9.04 -4.18
N VAL A 210 -4.00 -8.40 -5.15
CA VAL A 210 -4.67 -7.63 -6.21
C VAL A 210 -5.58 -8.52 -7.05
N VAL A 211 -5.09 -9.69 -7.47
CA VAL A 211 -5.89 -10.67 -8.23
C VAL A 211 -7.09 -11.13 -7.41
N PHE A 212 -6.91 -11.40 -6.12
CA PHE A 212 -7.99 -11.79 -5.23
C PHE A 212 -9.06 -10.69 -5.10
N MET A 213 -8.63 -9.42 -5.00
CA MET A 213 -9.56 -8.28 -4.98
C MET A 213 -10.36 -8.17 -6.29
N TRP A 214 -9.75 -8.45 -7.44
CA TRP A 214 -10.47 -8.49 -8.70
C TRP A 214 -11.53 -9.59 -8.75
N PHE A 215 -11.24 -10.78 -8.20
CA PHE A 215 -12.21 -11.86 -8.12
C PHE A 215 -13.41 -11.52 -7.20
N LEU A 216 -13.17 -10.75 -6.14
CA LEU A 216 -14.22 -10.30 -5.23
C LEU A 216 -15.03 -9.12 -5.78
N SER A 217 -14.62 -8.53 -6.89
CA SER A 217 -15.30 -7.40 -7.52
C SER A 217 -16.17 -7.83 -8.70
N ASN A 218 -16.98 -6.90 -9.22
CA ASN A 218 -17.81 -7.12 -10.39
C ASN A 218 -17.05 -6.99 -11.72
N ILE A 219 -15.76 -7.36 -11.75
CA ILE A 219 -14.96 -7.41 -12.98
C ILE A 219 -15.30 -8.70 -13.74
N PRO A 220 -15.49 -8.62 -15.07
CA PRO A 220 -15.71 -9.84 -15.87
C PRO A 220 -14.50 -10.79 -15.79
N THR A 221 -14.76 -12.02 -15.38
CA THR A 221 -13.74 -13.05 -15.09
C THR A 221 -12.75 -13.30 -16.24
N LYS A 222 -13.20 -13.08 -17.48
CA LYS A 222 -12.35 -13.21 -18.68
C LYS A 222 -11.09 -12.34 -18.64
N TYR A 223 -11.19 -11.12 -18.11
CA TYR A 223 -10.03 -10.22 -18.01
C TYR A 223 -9.06 -10.70 -16.94
N ILE A 224 -9.58 -11.19 -15.82
CA ILE A 224 -8.77 -11.72 -14.72
C ILE A 224 -7.99 -12.95 -15.18
N LEU A 225 -8.67 -13.92 -15.78
CA LEU A 225 -8.05 -15.15 -16.28
C LEU A 225 -7.02 -14.87 -17.40
N SER A 226 -7.33 -13.93 -18.31
CA SER A 226 -6.38 -13.50 -19.33
C SER A 226 -5.11 -12.92 -18.72
N THR A 227 -5.23 -12.06 -17.71
CA THR A 227 -4.07 -11.46 -17.04
C THR A 227 -3.24 -12.50 -16.29
N ILE A 228 -3.86 -13.45 -15.61
CA ILE A 228 -3.17 -14.56 -14.94
C ILE A 228 -2.43 -15.41 -15.99
N GLY A 229 -3.09 -15.76 -17.10
CA GLY A 229 -2.48 -16.52 -18.19
C GLY A 229 -1.25 -15.82 -18.77
N ILE A 230 -1.36 -14.53 -19.07
CA ILE A 230 -0.23 -13.72 -19.55
C ILE A 230 0.89 -13.68 -18.51
N GLY A 231 0.55 -13.48 -17.23
CA GLY A 231 1.53 -13.46 -16.13
C GLY A 231 2.31 -14.77 -16.03
N ILE A 232 1.63 -15.91 -16.13
CA ILE A 232 2.29 -17.24 -16.14
C ILE A 232 3.22 -17.39 -17.34
N VAL A 233 2.78 -17.00 -18.52
CA VAL A 233 3.61 -17.07 -19.74
C VAL A 233 4.87 -16.20 -19.59
N VAL A 234 4.74 -14.98 -19.05
CA VAL A 234 5.88 -14.09 -18.80
C VAL A 234 6.85 -14.67 -17.79
N LEU A 235 6.34 -15.26 -16.68
CA LEU A 235 7.19 -15.90 -15.68
C LEU A 235 7.92 -17.12 -16.22
N VAL A 236 7.23 -17.98 -16.97
CA VAL A 236 7.83 -19.17 -17.58
C VAL A 236 8.87 -18.80 -18.63
N SER A 237 8.56 -17.86 -19.53
CA SER A 237 9.52 -17.38 -20.53
C SER A 237 10.74 -16.71 -19.89
N GLY A 238 10.54 -15.90 -18.87
CA GLY A 238 11.64 -15.30 -18.11
C GLY A 238 12.54 -16.33 -17.45
N PHE A 239 11.96 -17.38 -16.84
CA PHE A 239 12.73 -18.51 -16.27
C PHE A 239 13.57 -19.21 -17.33
N PHE A 240 13.00 -19.49 -18.50
CA PHE A 240 13.75 -20.12 -19.58
C PHE A 240 14.88 -19.24 -20.11
N ILE A 241 14.64 -17.93 -20.30
CA ILE A 241 15.66 -16.98 -20.77
C ILE A 241 16.85 -16.95 -19.79
N VAL A 242 16.57 -16.85 -18.49
CA VAL A 242 17.63 -16.86 -17.47
C VAL A 242 18.38 -18.19 -17.47
N LYS A 243 17.68 -19.32 -17.50
CA LYS A 243 18.29 -20.66 -17.54
C LYS A 243 19.21 -20.87 -18.74
N TYR A 244 18.73 -20.50 -19.95
CA TYR A 244 19.54 -20.60 -21.17
C TYR A 244 20.73 -19.63 -21.18
N GLY A 245 20.54 -18.42 -20.70
CA GLY A 245 21.64 -17.45 -20.56
C GLY A 245 22.75 -17.89 -19.61
N TYR A 246 22.37 -18.59 -18.51
CA TYR A 246 23.35 -19.19 -17.60
C TYR A 246 24.12 -20.36 -18.25
N ILE A 247 23.44 -21.22 -19.01
CA ILE A 247 24.05 -22.36 -19.69
C ILE A 247 25.05 -21.86 -20.76
N GLU A 248 24.70 -20.84 -21.51
CA GLU A 248 25.55 -20.25 -22.55
C GLU A 248 26.81 -19.60 -21.96
N LYS A 249 26.67 -18.87 -20.85
CA LYS A 249 27.83 -18.31 -20.12
C LYS A 249 28.74 -19.41 -19.56
N GLY A 250 28.18 -20.49 -19.00
CA GLY A 250 28.95 -21.62 -18.51
C GLY A 250 29.78 -22.28 -19.63
N LYS A 251 29.18 -22.55 -20.78
CA LYS A 251 29.87 -23.11 -21.94
C LYS A 251 30.98 -22.21 -22.49
N LYS A 252 30.78 -20.87 -22.47
CA LYS A 252 31.82 -19.91 -22.86
C LYS A 252 33.00 -19.94 -21.93
N LEU A 253 32.80 -20.07 -20.63
CA LEU A 253 33.89 -20.16 -19.64
C LEU A 253 34.68 -21.45 -19.79
N GLU A 254 34.02 -22.60 -19.93
CA GLU A 254 34.68 -23.90 -20.18
C GLU A 254 35.53 -23.89 -21.48
N GLY A 255 35.00 -23.30 -22.57
CA GLY A 255 35.72 -23.17 -23.83
C GLY A 255 36.93 -22.22 -23.73
N THR A 256 36.98 -21.31 -22.78
CA THR A 256 38.13 -20.42 -22.54
C THR A 256 39.21 -21.13 -21.73
N PHE A 257 38.83 -21.95 -20.75
CA PHE A 257 39.77 -22.73 -19.93
C PHE A 257 40.39 -23.92 -20.70
N SER A 258 39.70 -24.47 -21.72
CA SER A 258 40.21 -25.58 -22.52
C SER A 258 41.20 -25.14 -23.61
N ARG A 259 41.41 -23.85 -23.84
CA ARG A 259 42.34 -23.26 -24.84
C ARG A 259 43.58 -22.60 -24.20
N ALA A 260 43.69 -22.58 -22.88
CA ALA A 260 44.86 -22.15 -22.13
C ALA A 260 45.64 -23.35 -21.59
#